data_7541833de70438580d0b70983ae2228f
#
_entry.id   7541833de70438580d0b70983ae2228f
#
_cell.length_a   1.000
_cell.length_b   1.000
_cell.length_c   1.000
_cell.angle_alpha   90.00
_cell.angle_beta   90.00
_cell.angle_gamma   90.00
#
_symmetry.space_group_name_H-M   'P 1'
#
loop_
_entity.id
_entity.type
_entity.pdbx_description
1 polymer ?
#
loop_
_entity_poly.entity_id
_entity_poly.type
_entity_poly.pdbx_seq_one_letter_code
_entity_poly.pdbx_strand_id
1 'polypeptide(L)'
;YADEGFTTVSTNPCGEIPLCPYDSCRLLAINLFGYIKNPFTKEAEFDWDLFEKDVIIAMRYMDDIINLEVEKIDAILEKIKSDPEDEFLKLTEINLWNNIKEMTLKGRRTGLGVTAEGDMLAALNLRYGTDEATDFSEKVHRTLKLKAYRSSVIMAEERGAFSVWNGERETKNPFILRIAAEDPELFEDMMKYGRRNISLLTIAPTGTVSIMTQTTSGIEPAFEVFYKRRRKINPQEKDVRIDFVDEEGIAWTEYPVFHHKFETWLELNGYDVNVVKTMDDIQ
;
A
#
# COMPACT_ATOMS: atom_id res chain seq x y z
N TYR A 1 21.42 -4.30 10.88
CA TYR A 1 21.64 -2.86 11.08
C TYR A 1 21.17 -2.36 12.47
N ALA A 2 20.92 -3.27 13.42
CA ALA A 2 20.51 -2.90 14.78
C ALA A 2 21.54 -2.01 15.50
N ASP A 3 22.82 -2.32 15.35
CA ASP A 3 23.98 -1.57 15.85
C ASP A 3 24.16 -0.18 15.21
N GLU A 4 23.47 0.07 14.09
CA GLU A 4 23.39 1.35 13.40
C GLU A 4 22.14 2.17 13.76
N GLY A 5 21.42 1.78 14.80
CA GLY A 5 20.22 2.45 15.27
C GLY A 5 18.90 1.90 14.70
N PHE A 6 18.94 0.85 13.84
CA PHE A 6 17.74 0.25 13.27
C PHE A 6 17.19 -0.93 14.11
N THR A 7 17.28 -0.82 15.44
CA THR A 7 16.63 -1.75 16.36
C THR A 7 15.14 -1.46 16.39
N THR A 8 14.33 -2.45 16.05
CA THR A 8 12.87 -2.34 16.13
C THR A 8 12.42 -2.17 17.58
N VAL A 9 11.66 -1.13 17.86
CA VAL A 9 11.08 -0.83 19.18
C VAL A 9 9.56 -0.90 19.18
N SER A 10 8.91 -0.75 18.00
CA SER A 10 7.47 -0.79 17.83
C SER A 10 7.14 -1.09 16.37
N THR A 11 5.85 -1.16 16.07
CA THR A 11 5.34 -1.11 14.69
C THR A 11 4.62 0.21 14.46
N ASN A 12 4.30 0.52 13.19
CA ASN A 12 3.30 1.53 12.88
C ASN A 12 1.90 1.09 13.39
N PRO A 13 0.87 1.97 13.42
CA PRO A 13 -0.44 1.64 14.00
C PRO A 13 -1.11 0.39 13.42
N CYS A 14 -0.96 0.13 12.12
CA CYS A 14 -1.56 -1.03 11.44
C CYS A 14 -0.69 -2.30 11.49
N GLY A 15 0.53 -2.23 12.03
CA GLY A 15 1.38 -3.39 12.29
C GLY A 15 2.21 -3.88 11.10
N GLU A 16 2.08 -3.26 9.91
CA GLU A 16 2.73 -3.75 8.69
C GLU A 16 4.22 -3.37 8.57
N ILE A 17 4.70 -2.39 9.35
CA ILE A 17 6.11 -1.98 9.33
C ILE A 17 6.70 -1.99 10.74
N PRO A 18 7.74 -2.80 11.01
CA PRO A 18 8.56 -2.67 12.21
C PRO A 18 9.43 -1.41 12.10
N LEU A 19 9.38 -0.55 13.11
CA LEU A 19 10.04 0.74 13.14
C LEU A 19 11.07 0.83 14.27
N CYS A 20 12.17 1.54 14.01
CA CYS A 20 13.12 2.00 15.00
C CYS A 20 12.75 3.42 15.48
N PRO A 21 13.41 3.94 16.56
CA PRO A 21 13.18 5.32 16.99
C PRO A 21 13.40 6.32 15.86
N TYR A 22 12.52 7.32 15.77
CA TYR A 22 12.54 8.41 14.78
C TYR A 22 12.39 7.98 13.31
N ASP A 23 12.04 6.71 13.04
CA ASP A 23 11.79 6.22 11.70
C ASP A 23 10.36 6.56 11.22
N SER A 24 10.12 6.47 9.94
CA SER A 24 8.86 6.86 9.33
C SER A 24 8.35 5.78 8.37
N CYS A 25 7.02 5.69 8.28
CA CYS A 25 6.30 4.79 7.39
C CYS A 25 5.80 5.60 6.18
N ARG A 26 6.42 5.43 5.03
CA ARG A 26 6.03 6.05 3.76
C ARG A 26 5.42 4.99 2.88
N LEU A 27 4.15 5.18 2.48
CA LEU A 27 3.36 4.18 1.80
C LEU A 27 3.00 4.60 0.38
N LEU A 28 3.07 3.64 -0.53
CA LEU A 28 2.48 3.70 -1.87
C LEU A 28 1.88 2.34 -2.19
N ALA A 29 0.64 2.31 -2.66
CA ALA A 29 -0.04 1.07 -3.03
C ALA A 29 -0.34 1.06 -4.54
N ILE A 30 0.14 0.04 -5.23
CA ILE A 30 -0.16 -0.22 -6.64
C ILE A 30 -1.52 -0.92 -6.71
N ASN A 31 -2.43 -0.38 -7.52
CA ASN A 31 -3.75 -0.99 -7.74
C ASN A 31 -3.65 -2.13 -8.77
N LEU A 32 -3.65 -3.37 -8.30
CA LEU A 32 -3.47 -4.57 -9.13
C LEU A 32 -4.58 -4.77 -10.16
N PHE A 33 -5.82 -4.35 -9.87
CA PHE A 33 -6.91 -4.44 -10.84
C PHE A 33 -6.64 -3.62 -12.11
N GLY A 34 -5.86 -2.56 -12.02
CA GLY A 34 -5.49 -1.70 -13.15
C GLY A 34 -4.64 -2.39 -14.23
N TYR A 35 -4.09 -3.58 -13.94
CA TYR A 35 -3.28 -4.35 -14.88
C TYR A 35 -4.06 -5.50 -15.55
N ILE A 36 -5.38 -5.58 -15.33
CA ILE A 36 -6.18 -6.63 -15.96
C ILE A 36 -6.73 -6.14 -17.30
N LYS A 37 -6.36 -6.82 -18.36
CA LYS A 37 -6.99 -6.71 -19.67
C LYS A 37 -8.19 -7.65 -19.74
N ASN A 38 -9.27 -7.20 -20.37
CA ASN A 38 -10.51 -7.96 -20.54
C ASN A 38 -11.05 -8.57 -19.21
N PRO A 39 -11.20 -7.78 -18.12
CA PRO A 39 -11.56 -8.30 -16.80
C PRO A 39 -12.88 -9.08 -16.86
N PHE A 40 -12.99 -10.14 -16.06
CA PHE A 40 -14.18 -11.00 -15.92
C PHE A 40 -14.60 -11.76 -17.19
N THR A 41 -13.75 -11.83 -18.20
CA THR A 41 -13.98 -12.62 -19.42
C THR A 41 -13.04 -13.85 -19.46
N LYS A 42 -13.26 -14.74 -20.42
CA LYS A 42 -12.37 -15.89 -20.63
C LYS A 42 -10.98 -15.49 -21.16
N GLU A 43 -10.89 -14.30 -21.73
CA GLU A 43 -9.69 -13.68 -22.28
C GLU A 43 -9.00 -12.76 -21.27
N ALA A 44 -9.40 -12.81 -19.99
CA ALA A 44 -8.80 -12.01 -18.93
C ALA A 44 -7.32 -12.36 -18.76
N GLU A 45 -6.46 -11.36 -18.80
CA GLU A 45 -5.02 -11.52 -18.65
C GLU A 45 -4.41 -10.39 -17.82
N PHE A 46 -3.29 -10.66 -17.16
CA PHE A 46 -2.52 -9.68 -16.40
C PHE A 46 -1.40 -9.08 -17.26
N ASP A 47 -1.33 -7.76 -17.36
CA ASP A 47 -0.28 -7.03 -18.09
C ASP A 47 1.03 -6.97 -17.31
N TRP A 48 1.83 -8.03 -17.42
CA TRP A 48 3.11 -8.15 -16.72
C TRP A 48 4.11 -7.06 -17.10
N ASP A 49 4.19 -6.71 -18.38
CA ASP A 49 5.16 -5.71 -18.87
C ASP A 49 4.88 -4.32 -18.28
N LEU A 50 3.60 -3.93 -18.23
CA LEU A 50 3.18 -2.68 -17.62
C LEU A 50 3.43 -2.70 -16.12
N PHE A 51 3.06 -3.79 -15.44
CA PHE A 51 3.25 -3.93 -13.99
C PHE A 51 4.72 -3.85 -13.59
N GLU A 52 5.62 -4.57 -14.28
CA GLU A 52 7.06 -4.54 -14.03
C GLU A 52 7.65 -3.13 -14.16
N LYS A 53 7.26 -2.42 -15.22
CA LYS A 53 7.67 -1.04 -15.47
C LYS A 53 7.18 -0.09 -14.38
N ASP A 54 5.92 -0.21 -14.00
CA ASP A 54 5.32 0.68 -13.01
C ASP A 54 5.86 0.44 -11.60
N VAL A 55 6.22 -0.80 -11.23
CA VAL A 55 6.92 -1.09 -9.97
C VAL A 55 8.26 -0.35 -9.88
N ILE A 56 9.04 -0.35 -10.98
CA ILE A 56 10.32 0.36 -11.04
C ILE A 56 10.12 1.87 -10.85
N ILE A 57 9.11 2.43 -11.52
CA ILE A 57 8.76 3.86 -11.41
C ILE A 57 8.23 4.19 -10.01
N ALA A 58 7.36 3.36 -9.45
CA ALA A 58 6.79 3.55 -8.13
C ALA A 58 7.87 3.61 -7.04
N MET A 59 8.89 2.75 -7.12
CA MET A 59 10.04 2.81 -6.19
C MET A 59 10.82 4.12 -6.31
N ARG A 60 10.97 4.68 -7.51
CA ARG A 60 11.62 6.00 -7.69
C ARG A 60 10.80 7.11 -7.03
N TYR A 61 9.48 7.10 -7.22
CA TYR A 61 8.60 8.05 -6.54
C TYR A 61 8.70 7.95 -5.02
N MET A 62 8.80 6.72 -4.49
CA MET A 62 8.99 6.52 -3.05
C MET A 62 10.30 7.11 -2.54
N ASP A 63 11.40 6.99 -3.28
CA ASP A 63 12.68 7.63 -2.90
C ASP A 63 12.61 9.16 -3.03
N ASP A 64 11.90 9.69 -4.03
CA ASP A 64 11.71 11.12 -4.21
C ASP A 64 10.82 11.74 -3.12
N ILE A 65 9.80 11.03 -2.62
CA ILE A 65 9.00 11.43 -1.46
C ILE A 65 9.86 11.62 -0.22
N ILE A 66 10.91 10.81 -0.03
CA ILE A 66 11.86 10.99 1.08
C ILE A 66 12.61 12.33 0.95
N ASN A 67 12.99 12.73 -0.25
CA ASN A 67 13.63 14.02 -0.47
C ASN A 67 12.68 15.18 -0.13
N LEU A 68 11.41 15.11 -0.58
CA LEU A 68 10.38 16.10 -0.24
C LEU A 68 10.12 16.17 1.27
N GLU A 69 10.15 15.04 1.97
CA GLU A 69 10.03 15.01 3.44
C GLU A 69 11.20 15.73 4.09
N VAL A 70 12.43 15.51 3.63
CA VAL A 70 13.62 16.19 4.15
C VAL A 70 13.53 17.71 3.93
N GLU A 71 13.12 18.16 2.74
CA GLU A 71 12.88 19.58 2.45
C GLU A 71 11.81 20.17 3.40
N LYS A 72 10.76 19.41 3.68
CA LYS A 72 9.72 19.84 4.62
C LYS A 72 10.21 19.92 6.05
N ILE A 73 11.04 18.96 6.48
CA ILE A 73 11.68 19.00 7.80
C ILE A 73 12.58 20.24 7.94
N ASP A 74 13.35 20.57 6.91
CA ASP A 74 14.18 21.78 6.90
C ASP A 74 13.34 23.06 7.05
N ALA A 75 12.22 23.15 6.34
CA ALA A 75 11.29 24.25 6.48
C ALA A 75 10.66 24.34 7.90
N ILE A 76 10.37 23.20 8.53
CA ILE A 76 9.87 23.14 9.91
C ILE A 76 10.96 23.64 10.89
N LEU A 77 12.21 23.20 10.73
CA LEU A 77 13.33 23.63 11.56
C LEU A 77 13.56 25.14 11.47
N GLU A 78 13.48 25.72 10.26
CA GLU A 78 13.58 27.18 10.09
C GLU A 78 12.40 27.91 10.74
N LYS A 79 11.18 27.37 10.64
CA LYS A 79 10.01 27.95 11.30
C LYS A 79 10.18 27.96 12.82
N ILE A 80 10.59 26.86 13.45
CA ILE A 80 10.79 26.74 14.90
C ILE A 80 11.78 27.82 15.40
N LYS A 81 12.86 28.09 14.67
CA LYS A 81 13.83 29.15 15.05
C LYS A 81 13.19 30.53 15.14
N SER A 82 12.20 30.82 14.35
CA SER A 82 11.49 32.11 14.27
C SER A 82 10.26 32.20 15.16
N ASP A 83 9.77 31.10 15.74
CA ASP A 83 8.56 31.10 16.58
C ASP A 83 8.86 31.81 17.94
N PRO A 84 7.85 32.53 18.49
CA PRO A 84 7.99 33.27 19.75
C PRO A 84 7.85 32.39 21.01
N GLU A 85 8.20 31.12 20.92
CA GLU A 85 8.09 30.15 22.00
C GLU A 85 9.29 30.17 22.93
N ASP A 86 9.14 29.50 24.08
CA ASP A 86 10.22 29.32 25.07
C ASP A 86 11.39 28.56 24.47
N GLU A 87 12.63 28.97 24.81
CA GLU A 87 13.84 28.34 24.27
C GLU A 87 13.96 26.85 24.57
N PHE A 88 13.45 26.38 25.71
CA PHE A 88 13.46 24.95 26.04
C PHE A 88 12.56 24.15 25.12
N LEU A 89 11.37 24.68 24.77
CA LEU A 89 10.48 24.06 23.82
C LEU A 89 11.10 24.00 22.43
N LYS A 90 11.66 25.13 21.95
CA LYS A 90 12.37 25.17 20.66
C LYS A 90 13.49 24.16 20.58
N LEU A 91 14.34 24.05 21.60
CA LEU A 91 15.43 23.08 21.62
C LEU A 91 14.92 21.64 21.58
N THR A 92 13.82 21.35 22.27
CA THR A 92 13.20 20.03 22.27
C THR A 92 12.68 19.66 20.87
N GLU A 93 11.97 20.57 20.22
CA GLU A 93 11.45 20.37 18.85
C GLU A 93 12.58 20.26 17.82
N ILE A 94 13.59 21.14 17.89
CA ILE A 94 14.77 21.08 17.01
C ILE A 94 15.47 19.73 17.13
N ASN A 95 15.68 19.23 18.35
CA ASN A 95 16.29 17.92 18.57
C ASN A 95 15.46 16.79 18.00
N LEU A 96 14.13 16.83 18.19
CA LEU A 96 13.20 15.83 17.64
C LEU A 96 13.28 15.79 16.11
N TRP A 97 13.13 16.92 15.43
CA TRP A 97 13.13 16.99 13.98
C TRP A 97 14.49 16.66 13.37
N ASN A 98 15.60 17.02 14.03
CA ASN A 98 16.93 16.60 13.58
C ASN A 98 17.11 15.08 13.67
N ASN A 99 16.66 14.44 14.75
CA ASN A 99 16.72 12.98 14.88
C ASN A 99 15.88 12.28 13.81
N ILE A 100 14.67 12.79 13.51
CA ILE A 100 13.83 12.28 12.42
C ILE A 100 14.53 12.45 11.07
N LYS A 101 15.12 13.61 10.80
CA LYS A 101 15.86 13.88 9.56
C LYS A 101 17.05 12.94 9.40
N GLU A 102 17.85 12.78 10.45
CA GLU A 102 19.00 11.89 10.44
C GLU A 102 18.60 10.45 10.12
N MET A 103 17.59 9.90 10.82
CA MET A 103 17.13 8.54 10.60
C MET A 103 16.52 8.37 9.19
N THR A 104 15.77 9.36 8.70
CA THR A 104 15.21 9.41 7.35
C THR A 104 16.30 9.29 6.28
N LEU A 105 17.36 10.09 6.39
CA LEU A 105 18.48 10.09 5.44
C LEU A 105 19.34 8.82 5.56
N LYS A 106 19.52 8.32 6.79
CA LYS A 106 20.36 7.18 7.10
C LYS A 106 19.81 5.87 6.48
N GLY A 107 18.50 5.65 6.55
CA GLY A 107 17.88 4.42 6.09
C GLY A 107 17.10 4.54 4.78
N ARG A 108 16.53 5.69 4.49
CA ARG A 108 15.67 5.92 3.33
C ARG A 108 14.59 4.83 3.19
N ARG A 109 13.91 4.52 4.31
CA ARG A 109 12.88 3.48 4.37
C ARG A 109 11.67 3.84 3.52
N THR A 110 11.18 2.87 2.75
CA THR A 110 9.95 2.95 1.97
C THR A 110 9.02 1.78 2.29
N GLY A 111 7.77 1.88 1.89
CA GLY A 111 6.75 0.85 2.02
C GLY A 111 5.90 0.78 0.75
N LEU A 112 6.48 0.31 -0.36
CA LEU A 112 5.74 0.02 -1.58
C LEU A 112 4.96 -1.28 -1.40
N GLY A 113 3.68 -1.27 -1.70
CA GLY A 113 2.80 -2.42 -1.62
C GLY A 113 1.74 -2.42 -2.70
N VAL A 114 0.70 -3.19 -2.47
CA VAL A 114 -0.41 -3.37 -3.42
C VAL A 114 -1.76 -3.15 -2.76
N THR A 115 -2.77 -2.94 -3.58
CA THR A 115 -4.19 -2.97 -3.22
C THR A 115 -4.99 -3.66 -4.33
N ALA A 116 -6.22 -4.04 -4.07
CA ALA A 116 -7.10 -4.68 -5.03
C ALA A 116 -6.69 -6.09 -5.47
N GLU A 117 -5.98 -6.85 -4.63
CA GLU A 117 -5.62 -8.24 -4.98
C GLU A 117 -6.86 -9.13 -5.11
N GLY A 118 -7.84 -8.99 -4.22
CA GLY A 118 -9.09 -9.73 -4.32
C GLY A 118 -9.84 -9.48 -5.63
N ASP A 119 -9.93 -8.20 -6.04
CA ASP A 119 -10.56 -7.83 -7.32
C ASP A 119 -9.74 -8.28 -8.54
N MET A 120 -8.42 -8.24 -8.46
CA MET A 120 -7.53 -8.77 -9.49
C MET A 120 -7.80 -10.26 -9.73
N LEU A 121 -7.81 -11.05 -8.66
CA LEU A 121 -8.07 -12.49 -8.75
C LEU A 121 -9.48 -12.77 -9.31
N ALA A 122 -10.50 -12.06 -8.83
CA ALA A 122 -11.87 -12.19 -9.34
C ALA A 122 -11.95 -11.86 -10.84
N ALA A 123 -11.28 -10.79 -11.28
CA ALA A 123 -11.25 -10.37 -12.67
C ALA A 123 -10.55 -11.37 -13.61
N LEU A 124 -9.59 -12.14 -13.07
CA LEU A 124 -8.91 -13.24 -13.77
C LEU A 124 -9.67 -14.57 -13.67
N ASN A 125 -10.86 -14.60 -13.07
CA ASN A 125 -11.63 -15.81 -12.78
C ASN A 125 -10.91 -16.80 -11.85
N LEU A 126 -10.00 -16.31 -11.00
CA LEU A 126 -9.29 -17.08 -9.99
C LEU A 126 -10.04 -16.99 -8.66
N ARG A 127 -10.47 -18.13 -8.14
CA ARG A 127 -11.18 -18.15 -6.86
C ARG A 127 -10.20 -17.94 -5.71
N TYR A 128 -10.40 -16.88 -4.92
CA TYR A 128 -9.60 -16.59 -3.74
C TYR A 128 -9.51 -17.79 -2.79
N GLY A 129 -8.28 -18.09 -2.30
CA GLY A 129 -8.01 -19.20 -1.39
C GLY A 129 -7.84 -20.57 -2.06
N THR A 130 -7.79 -20.65 -3.38
CA THR A 130 -7.38 -21.87 -4.09
C THR A 130 -5.86 -21.86 -4.35
N ASP A 131 -5.28 -23.03 -4.60
CA ASP A 131 -3.86 -23.18 -4.92
C ASP A 131 -3.49 -22.36 -6.17
N GLU A 132 -4.34 -22.38 -7.21
CA GLU A 132 -4.13 -21.61 -8.43
C GLU A 132 -4.09 -20.10 -8.18
N ALA A 133 -5.00 -19.57 -7.35
CA ALA A 133 -4.99 -18.16 -6.95
C ALA A 133 -3.75 -17.82 -6.11
N THR A 134 -3.33 -18.72 -5.24
CA THR A 134 -2.15 -18.55 -4.40
C THR A 134 -0.87 -18.53 -5.24
N ASP A 135 -0.72 -19.43 -6.21
CA ASP A 135 0.42 -19.46 -7.12
C ASP A 135 0.48 -18.19 -7.98
N PHE A 136 -0.68 -17.68 -8.41
CA PHE A 136 -0.75 -16.42 -9.13
C PHE A 136 -0.34 -15.22 -8.26
N SER A 137 -0.84 -15.15 -7.03
CA SER A 137 -0.46 -14.12 -6.06
C SER A 137 1.03 -14.18 -5.72
N GLU A 138 1.60 -15.39 -5.55
CA GLU A 138 3.05 -15.55 -5.37
C GLU A 138 3.83 -14.95 -6.54
N LYS A 139 3.42 -15.21 -7.77
CA LYS A 139 4.05 -14.64 -8.96
C LYS A 139 3.99 -13.12 -8.98
N VAL A 140 2.84 -12.51 -8.62
CA VAL A 140 2.68 -11.05 -8.52
C VAL A 140 3.63 -10.47 -7.48
N HIS A 141 3.64 -11.02 -6.27
CA HIS A 141 4.48 -10.53 -5.18
C HIS A 141 5.97 -10.78 -5.40
N ARG A 142 6.33 -11.90 -6.07
CA ARG A 142 7.70 -12.17 -6.51
C ARG A 142 8.16 -11.11 -7.51
N THR A 143 7.34 -10.78 -8.51
CA THR A 143 7.64 -9.74 -9.49
C THR A 143 7.78 -8.38 -8.82
N LEU A 144 6.85 -8.00 -7.95
CA LEU A 144 6.92 -6.78 -7.14
C LEU A 144 8.27 -6.70 -6.39
N LYS A 145 8.64 -7.78 -5.69
CA LYS A 145 9.90 -7.86 -4.94
C LYS A 145 11.11 -7.63 -5.84
N LEU A 146 11.26 -8.42 -6.90
CA LEU A 146 12.45 -8.38 -7.74
C LEU A 146 12.59 -7.02 -8.45
N LYS A 147 11.49 -6.46 -8.98
CA LYS A 147 11.53 -5.17 -9.68
C LYS A 147 11.74 -3.99 -8.74
N ALA A 148 11.17 -4.00 -7.54
CA ALA A 148 11.42 -2.98 -6.53
C ALA A 148 12.88 -2.97 -6.08
N TYR A 149 13.47 -4.16 -5.82
CA TYR A 149 14.88 -4.26 -5.47
C TYR A 149 15.79 -3.86 -6.63
N ARG A 150 15.47 -4.24 -7.86
CA ARG A 150 16.19 -3.78 -9.07
C ARG A 150 16.18 -2.25 -9.16
N SER A 151 15.03 -1.61 -8.96
CA SER A 151 14.93 -0.14 -8.95
C SER A 151 15.79 0.49 -7.86
N SER A 152 15.79 -0.09 -6.65
CA SER A 152 16.60 0.41 -5.54
C SER A 152 18.10 0.27 -5.79
N VAL A 153 18.55 -0.79 -6.49
CA VAL A 153 19.96 -0.95 -6.91
C VAL A 153 20.34 0.06 -7.99
N ILE A 154 19.49 0.26 -9.00
CA ILE A 154 19.70 1.29 -10.05
C ILE A 154 19.81 2.68 -9.40
N MET A 155 18.94 3.02 -8.46
CA MET A 155 19.01 4.29 -7.73
C MET A 155 20.27 4.38 -6.85
N ALA A 156 20.78 3.27 -6.33
CA ALA A 156 22.03 3.26 -5.58
C ALA A 156 23.23 3.55 -6.48
N GLU A 157 23.27 3.02 -7.71
CA GLU A 157 24.28 3.37 -8.71
C GLU A 157 24.22 4.84 -9.09
N GLU A 158 23.02 5.41 -9.28
CA GLU A 158 22.82 6.80 -9.68
C GLU A 158 23.07 7.82 -8.55
N ARG A 159 22.67 7.51 -7.33
CA ARG A 159 22.52 8.48 -6.21
C ARG A 159 23.22 8.03 -4.92
N GLY A 160 23.89 6.88 -4.92
CA GLY A 160 24.51 6.26 -3.76
C GLY A 160 23.55 5.37 -2.95
N ALA A 161 24.09 4.35 -2.33
CA ALA A 161 23.37 3.47 -1.42
C ALA A 161 22.94 4.21 -0.14
N PHE A 162 22.01 3.63 0.66
CA PHE A 162 21.73 4.16 1.99
C PHE A 162 23.01 4.13 2.85
N SER A 163 23.17 5.14 3.71
CA SER A 163 24.49 5.53 4.24
C SER A 163 25.23 4.47 5.05
N VAL A 164 24.52 3.53 5.65
CA VAL A 164 25.11 2.43 6.46
C VAL A 164 25.08 1.10 5.75
N TRP A 165 24.84 1.09 4.43
CA TRP A 165 24.82 -0.14 3.65
C TRP A 165 26.14 -0.93 3.79
N ASN A 166 26.03 -2.23 3.96
CA ASN A 166 27.20 -3.11 4.13
C ASN A 166 26.96 -4.47 3.46
N GLY A 167 27.68 -4.74 2.38
CA GLY A 167 27.55 -5.96 1.59
C GLY A 167 27.78 -7.24 2.39
N GLU A 168 28.74 -7.27 3.33
CA GLU A 168 28.99 -8.43 4.18
C GLU A 168 27.77 -8.78 5.06
N ARG A 169 27.03 -7.77 5.54
CA ARG A 169 25.79 -7.99 6.29
C ARG A 169 24.69 -8.53 5.39
N GLU A 170 24.59 -8.02 4.17
CA GLU A 170 23.56 -8.46 3.20
C GLU A 170 23.76 -9.95 2.83
N THR A 171 24.99 -10.43 2.70
CA THR A 171 25.27 -11.86 2.42
C THR A 171 24.86 -12.81 3.56
N LYS A 172 24.53 -12.28 4.73
CA LYS A 172 24.04 -13.05 5.89
C LYS A 172 22.52 -12.89 6.09
N ASN A 173 21.86 -12.07 5.28
CA ASN A 173 20.42 -11.81 5.38
C ASN A 173 19.63 -12.87 4.61
N PRO A 174 18.81 -13.73 5.27
CA PRO A 174 18.06 -14.78 4.58
C PRO A 174 17.11 -14.27 3.49
N PHE A 175 16.59 -13.06 3.63
CA PHE A 175 15.73 -12.45 2.60
C PHE A 175 16.54 -12.09 1.34
N ILE A 176 17.73 -11.52 1.51
CA ILE A 176 18.60 -11.17 0.38
C ILE A 176 19.17 -12.45 -0.28
N LEU A 177 19.44 -13.50 0.49
CA LEU A 177 19.86 -14.79 -0.06
C LEU A 177 18.76 -15.44 -0.92
N ARG A 178 17.48 -15.23 -0.61
CA ARG A 178 16.37 -15.64 -1.50
C ARG A 178 16.37 -14.86 -2.80
N ILE A 179 16.64 -13.55 -2.76
CA ILE A 179 16.80 -12.74 -3.99
C ILE A 179 17.97 -13.28 -4.82
N ALA A 180 19.11 -13.59 -4.19
CA ALA A 180 20.27 -14.15 -4.88
C ALA A 180 19.95 -15.48 -5.59
N ALA A 181 19.10 -16.32 -5.00
CA ALA A 181 18.68 -17.60 -5.60
C ALA A 181 17.69 -17.38 -6.77
N GLU A 182 16.88 -16.34 -6.75
CA GLU A 182 15.84 -16.06 -7.74
C GLU A 182 16.34 -15.20 -8.90
N ASP A 183 17.25 -14.25 -8.63
CA ASP A 183 17.85 -13.31 -9.60
C ASP A 183 19.32 -13.06 -9.21
N PRO A 184 20.24 -13.94 -9.64
CA PRO A 184 21.67 -13.80 -9.34
C PRO A 184 22.29 -12.51 -9.87
N GLU A 185 21.85 -12.01 -11.03
CA GLU A 185 22.34 -10.75 -11.61
C GLU A 185 21.95 -9.56 -10.74
N LEU A 186 20.71 -9.51 -10.25
CA LEU A 186 20.29 -8.48 -9.29
C LEU A 186 21.14 -8.51 -8.02
N PHE A 187 21.48 -9.70 -7.52
CA PHE A 187 22.32 -9.83 -6.34
C PHE A 187 23.75 -9.34 -6.61
N GLU A 188 24.35 -9.68 -7.74
CA GLU A 188 25.69 -9.20 -8.13
C GLU A 188 25.73 -7.68 -8.22
N ASP A 189 24.72 -7.07 -8.88
CA ASP A 189 24.60 -5.62 -8.96
C ASP A 189 24.40 -4.99 -7.58
N MET A 190 23.60 -5.62 -6.71
CA MET A 190 23.42 -5.17 -5.34
C MET A 190 24.74 -5.20 -4.53
N MET A 191 25.56 -6.23 -4.72
CA MET A 191 26.87 -6.30 -4.05
C MET A 191 27.84 -5.25 -4.58
N LYS A 192 27.72 -4.87 -5.84
CA LYS A 192 28.58 -3.88 -6.50
C LYS A 192 28.18 -2.44 -6.16
N TYR A 193 26.90 -2.11 -6.24
CA TYR A 193 26.40 -0.73 -6.13
C TYR A 193 25.69 -0.45 -4.79
N GLY A 194 25.32 -1.48 -4.05
CA GLY A 194 24.43 -1.37 -2.91
C GLY A 194 22.96 -1.27 -3.30
N ARG A 195 22.13 -0.89 -2.35
CA ARG A 195 20.73 -0.52 -2.58
C ARG A 195 20.41 0.82 -1.93
N ARG A 196 19.50 1.58 -2.52
CA ARG A 196 19.17 2.94 -2.10
C ARG A 196 18.41 2.99 -0.77
N ASN A 197 17.61 1.97 -0.45
CA ASN A 197 16.64 1.95 0.62
C ASN A 197 16.88 0.75 1.55
N ILE A 198 16.84 0.93 2.87
CA ILE A 198 17.06 -0.13 3.87
C ILE A 198 15.92 -1.13 3.91
N SER A 199 14.70 -0.68 3.64
CA SER A 199 13.49 -1.52 3.50
C SER A 199 12.62 -0.91 2.39
N LEU A 200 12.00 -1.76 1.58
CA LEU A 200 11.34 -1.32 0.35
C LEU A 200 9.84 -1.57 0.38
N LEU A 201 9.40 -2.74 0.84
CA LEU A 201 8.07 -3.27 0.61
C LEU A 201 7.28 -3.44 1.91
N THR A 202 5.97 -3.26 1.79
CA THR A 202 5.01 -3.61 2.84
C THR A 202 3.62 -3.79 2.27
N ILE A 203 2.77 -4.53 2.97
CA ILE A 203 1.34 -4.63 2.64
C ILE A 203 0.56 -3.84 3.68
N ALA A 204 0.16 -2.64 3.30
CA ALA A 204 -0.67 -1.78 4.13
C ALA A 204 -2.17 -2.08 3.95
N PRO A 205 -3.02 -1.75 4.92
CA PRO A 205 -4.47 -2.00 4.83
C PRO A 205 -5.16 -1.25 3.67
N THR A 206 -4.63 -0.12 3.23
CA THR A 206 -5.13 0.69 2.09
C THR A 206 -6.61 1.08 2.13
N GLY A 207 -7.24 1.15 3.34
CA GLY A 207 -8.67 1.37 3.50
C GLY A 207 -9.22 2.59 2.75
N THR A 208 -8.62 3.77 2.95
CA THR A 208 -9.04 5.01 2.25
C THR A 208 -8.68 4.98 0.77
N VAL A 209 -7.50 4.44 0.43
CA VAL A 209 -7.04 4.35 -0.97
C VAL A 209 -7.96 3.45 -1.78
N SER A 210 -8.39 2.32 -1.23
CA SER A 210 -9.32 1.39 -1.91
C SER A 210 -10.70 2.01 -2.17
N ILE A 211 -11.17 2.90 -1.29
CA ILE A 211 -12.40 3.68 -1.53
C ILE A 211 -12.22 4.59 -2.74
N MET A 212 -11.08 5.26 -2.86
CA MET A 212 -10.80 6.14 -4.01
C MET A 212 -10.68 5.36 -5.31
N THR A 213 -10.07 4.18 -5.28
CA THR A 213 -9.91 3.32 -6.46
C THR A 213 -11.14 2.44 -6.74
N GLN A 214 -12.12 2.44 -5.81
CA GLN A 214 -13.33 1.61 -5.90
C GLN A 214 -13.01 0.12 -6.06
N THR A 215 -12.09 -0.37 -5.22
CA THR A 215 -11.58 -1.74 -5.23
C THR A 215 -11.58 -2.34 -3.83
N THR A 216 -11.26 -3.64 -3.74
CA THR A 216 -10.91 -4.27 -2.47
C THR A 216 -9.64 -3.64 -1.88
N SER A 217 -9.50 -3.68 -0.55
CA SER A 217 -8.32 -3.15 0.15
C SER A 217 -7.24 -4.22 0.33
N GLY A 218 -5.99 -3.79 0.30
CA GLY A 218 -4.85 -4.67 0.54
C GLY A 218 -4.86 -5.92 -0.33
N ILE A 219 -4.75 -7.06 0.34
CA ILE A 219 -4.76 -8.39 -0.26
C ILE A 219 -6.07 -9.17 0.03
N GLU A 220 -7.02 -8.56 0.74
CA GLU A 220 -8.27 -9.20 1.13
C GLU A 220 -9.27 -9.27 -0.04
N PRO A 221 -10.10 -10.33 -0.10
CA PRO A 221 -11.23 -10.35 -1.02
C PRO A 221 -12.37 -9.48 -0.50
N ALA A 222 -13.34 -9.16 -1.35
CA ALA A 222 -14.60 -8.58 -0.88
C ALA A 222 -15.29 -9.60 0.06
N PHE A 223 -15.65 -9.15 1.28
CA PHE A 223 -16.38 -9.98 2.24
C PHE A 223 -17.75 -10.37 1.69
N GLU A 224 -18.46 -9.38 1.16
CA GLU A 224 -19.71 -9.55 0.41
C GLU A 224 -19.69 -8.60 -0.78
N VAL A 225 -20.14 -9.09 -1.94
CA VAL A 225 -20.24 -8.26 -3.15
C VAL A 225 -21.47 -7.36 -3.13
N PHE A 226 -22.41 -7.66 -2.23
CA PHE A 226 -23.65 -6.94 -2.01
C PHE A 226 -24.07 -7.05 -0.54
N TYR A 227 -24.52 -5.93 0.06
CA TYR A 227 -25.12 -5.93 1.39
C TYR A 227 -26.13 -4.79 1.55
N LYS A 228 -27.07 -4.92 2.50
CA LYS A 228 -27.97 -3.84 2.88
C LYS A 228 -27.33 -2.99 3.97
N ARG A 229 -27.13 -1.72 3.69
CA ARG A 229 -26.62 -0.73 4.66
C ARG A 229 -27.78 -0.04 5.34
N ARG A 230 -27.68 0.11 6.67
CA ARG A 230 -28.63 0.85 7.47
C ARG A 230 -28.08 2.23 7.79
N ARG A 231 -28.93 3.24 7.65
CA ARG A 231 -28.63 4.60 8.05
C ARG A 231 -29.71 5.12 8.97
N LYS A 232 -29.30 5.66 10.13
CA LYS A 232 -30.18 6.39 11.02
C LYS A 232 -30.70 7.64 10.31
N ILE A 233 -32.00 7.89 10.39
CA ILE A 233 -32.62 9.09 9.85
C ILE A 233 -32.51 10.19 10.92
N ASN A 234 -31.96 11.36 10.54
CA ASN A 234 -31.92 12.48 11.42
C ASN A 234 -33.36 13.06 11.57
N PRO A 235 -33.84 13.38 12.78
CA PRO A 235 -35.21 13.92 12.99
C PRO A 235 -35.52 15.18 12.17
N GLN A 236 -34.52 15.89 11.68
CA GLN A 236 -34.69 17.09 10.86
C GLN A 236 -34.79 16.79 9.35
N GLU A 237 -34.47 15.56 8.92
CA GLU A 237 -34.59 15.19 7.52
C GLU A 237 -36.05 14.96 7.14
N LYS A 238 -36.43 15.56 5.98
CA LYS A 238 -37.75 15.40 5.39
C LYS A 238 -37.64 14.53 4.14
N ASP A 239 -38.71 13.84 3.82
CA ASP A 239 -38.86 13.05 2.58
C ASP A 239 -37.87 11.85 2.46
N VAL A 240 -37.40 11.32 3.60
CA VAL A 240 -36.60 10.11 3.63
C VAL A 240 -37.51 8.89 3.90
N ARG A 241 -37.38 7.84 3.09
CA ARG A 241 -38.10 6.58 3.31
C ARG A 241 -37.68 5.96 4.66
N ILE A 242 -38.67 5.63 5.49
CA ILE A 242 -38.45 4.89 6.74
C ILE A 242 -38.74 3.42 6.46
N ASP A 243 -37.72 2.57 6.60
CA ASP A 243 -37.85 1.14 6.40
C ASP A 243 -38.25 0.41 7.69
N PHE A 244 -37.74 0.87 8.83
CA PHE A 244 -38.17 0.38 10.17
C PHE A 244 -37.85 1.42 11.27
N VAL A 245 -38.48 1.21 12.43
CA VAL A 245 -38.19 1.94 13.68
C VAL A 245 -37.74 0.91 14.70
N ASP A 246 -36.61 1.16 15.36
CA ASP A 246 -36.08 0.24 16.37
C ASP A 246 -36.82 0.38 17.73
N GLU A 247 -36.43 -0.44 18.70
CA GLU A 247 -37.02 -0.48 20.03
C GLU A 247 -36.84 0.84 20.81
N GLU A 248 -35.86 1.67 20.43
CA GLU A 248 -35.58 2.98 21.00
C GLU A 248 -36.38 4.10 20.32
N GLY A 249 -37.18 3.77 19.32
CA GLY A 249 -37.99 4.73 18.53
C GLY A 249 -37.19 5.49 17.46
N ILE A 250 -36.02 5.00 17.08
CA ILE A 250 -35.16 5.60 16.07
C ILE A 250 -35.56 5.06 14.69
N ALA A 251 -35.80 5.98 13.75
CA ALA A 251 -36.14 5.64 12.37
C ALA A 251 -34.85 5.36 11.54
N TRP A 252 -34.91 4.31 10.73
CA TRP A 252 -33.83 3.85 9.87
C TRP A 252 -34.29 3.71 8.43
N THR A 253 -33.37 3.99 7.51
CA THR A 253 -33.54 3.66 6.08
C THR A 253 -32.50 2.62 5.70
N GLU A 254 -32.89 1.67 4.85
CA GLU A 254 -32.02 0.62 4.29
C GLU A 254 -31.83 0.86 2.79
N TYR A 255 -30.64 0.65 2.31
CA TYR A 255 -30.31 0.70 0.89
C TYR A 255 -29.25 -0.30 0.53
N PRO A 256 -29.33 -0.88 -0.71
CA PRO A 256 -28.33 -1.82 -1.18
C PRO A 256 -27.01 -1.10 -1.47
N VAL A 257 -25.91 -1.75 -1.10
CA VAL A 257 -24.55 -1.32 -1.44
C VAL A 257 -23.91 -2.47 -2.20
N PHE A 258 -23.40 -2.14 -3.38
CA PHE A 258 -22.71 -3.07 -4.25
C PHE A 258 -21.22 -2.77 -4.22
N HIS A 259 -20.41 -3.81 -4.25
CA HIS A 259 -19.00 -3.66 -4.53
C HIS A 259 -18.83 -3.20 -5.99
N HIS A 260 -18.05 -2.16 -6.24
CA HIS A 260 -17.97 -1.54 -7.57
C HIS A 260 -17.54 -2.52 -8.67
N LYS A 261 -16.62 -3.44 -8.37
CA LYS A 261 -16.19 -4.44 -9.37
C LYS A 261 -17.25 -5.50 -9.64
N PHE A 262 -18.15 -5.72 -8.69
CA PHE A 262 -19.34 -6.57 -8.94
C PHE A 262 -20.33 -5.85 -9.87
N GLU A 263 -20.52 -4.55 -9.75
CA GLU A 263 -21.32 -3.79 -10.74
C GLU A 263 -20.71 -3.90 -12.14
N THR A 264 -19.39 -3.75 -12.27
CA THR A 264 -18.65 -3.97 -13.52
C THR A 264 -18.89 -5.39 -14.09
N TRP A 265 -18.84 -6.41 -13.23
CA TRP A 265 -19.11 -7.79 -13.61
C TRP A 265 -20.56 -7.97 -14.12
N LEU A 266 -21.54 -7.39 -13.44
CA LEU A 266 -22.94 -7.42 -13.86
C LEU A 266 -23.12 -6.84 -15.26
N GLU A 267 -22.59 -5.65 -15.52
CA GLU A 267 -22.67 -4.96 -16.81
C GLU A 267 -22.04 -5.78 -17.93
N LEU A 268 -20.86 -6.34 -17.72
CA LEU A 268 -20.16 -7.16 -18.70
C LEU A 268 -20.88 -8.47 -19.01
N ASN A 269 -21.68 -9.00 -18.06
CA ASN A 269 -22.49 -10.19 -18.25
C ASN A 269 -23.93 -9.89 -18.70
N GLY A 270 -24.23 -8.63 -19.04
CA GLY A 270 -25.52 -8.22 -19.63
C GLY A 270 -26.66 -8.05 -18.63
N TYR A 271 -26.35 -7.89 -17.34
CA TYR A 271 -27.34 -7.57 -16.31
C TYR A 271 -27.52 -6.07 -16.17
N ASP A 272 -28.78 -5.64 -16.00
CA ASP A 272 -29.06 -4.24 -15.62
C ASP A 272 -28.84 -4.06 -14.11
N VAL A 273 -27.79 -3.33 -13.77
CA VAL A 273 -27.40 -3.04 -12.36
C VAL A 273 -28.54 -2.41 -11.58
N ASN A 274 -29.34 -1.52 -12.20
CA ASN A 274 -30.45 -0.87 -11.52
C ASN A 274 -31.59 -1.85 -11.20
N VAL A 275 -31.84 -2.81 -12.09
CA VAL A 275 -32.80 -3.88 -11.84
C VAL A 275 -32.30 -4.80 -10.73
N VAL A 276 -31.03 -5.20 -10.76
CA VAL A 276 -30.44 -6.07 -9.72
C VAL A 276 -30.47 -5.38 -8.35
N LYS A 277 -30.23 -4.06 -8.28
CA LYS A 277 -30.31 -3.28 -7.02
C LYS A 277 -31.72 -3.26 -6.40
N THR A 278 -32.76 -3.57 -7.13
CA THR A 278 -34.14 -3.64 -6.60
C THR A 278 -34.56 -5.04 -6.17
N MET A 279 -33.73 -6.07 -6.38
CA MET A 279 -34.03 -7.43 -5.98
C MET A 279 -33.84 -7.62 -4.48
N ASP A 280 -34.77 -8.32 -3.83
CA ASP A 280 -34.69 -8.61 -2.39
C ASP A 280 -33.64 -9.68 -2.10
N ASP A 281 -33.44 -10.65 -3.00
CA ASP A 281 -32.45 -11.70 -2.95
C ASP A 281 -31.62 -11.71 -4.24
N ILE A 282 -30.31 -11.51 -4.09
CA ILE A 282 -29.35 -11.67 -5.19
C ILE A 282 -28.63 -12.98 -4.95
N GLN A 283 -29.10 -14.04 -5.63
CA GLN A 283 -28.47 -15.36 -5.62
C GLN A 283 -27.61 -15.58 -6.86
#